data_788525ab53943ea58bf6ac9449ad26cc
#
_entry.id   788525ab53943ea58bf6ac9449ad26cc
#
_cell.length_a   1.000
_cell.length_b   1.000
_cell.length_c   1.000
_cell.angle_alpha   90.00
_cell.angle_beta   90.00
_cell.angle_gamma   90.00
#
_symmetry.space_group_name_H-M   'P 1'
#
loop_
_entity.id
_entity.type
_entity.pdbx_description
1 polymer ?
#
loop_
_entity_poly.entity_id
_entity_poly.type
_entity_poly.pdbx_seq_one_letter_code
_entity_poly.pdbx_strand_id
1 'polypeptide(L)'
;MKKNETKVTEAVETVEVKEHSRASDTREATKRPAVWKEPNALDAPPAPDGFRHRWIRAESLGFDDTKNIAGKLRSGYELVRAEEYEAQGFPIVGEGKYKGVIGVGGLLLARIPEEIAKARSKFYADKANERVDGVKNDLLKDQH
;
A
#
# COMPACT_ATOMS: atom_id res chain seq x y z
N MET A 1 -32.19 84.52 -14.50
CA MET A 1 -31.25 84.02 -13.48
C MET A 1 -31.81 82.78 -12.85
N LYS A 2 -31.34 81.60 -13.24
CA LYS A 2 -31.39 80.40 -12.44
C LYS A 2 -30.37 79.44 -13.03
N LYS A 3 -29.33 79.18 -12.24
CA LYS A 3 -28.24 78.19 -12.55
C LYS A 3 -28.81 76.80 -12.47
N ASN A 4 -28.60 76.00 -13.52
CA ASN A 4 -28.77 74.59 -13.49
C ASN A 4 -27.39 73.94 -13.31
N GLU A 5 -27.16 73.44 -12.15
CA GLU A 5 -25.99 72.54 -11.87
C GLU A 5 -26.34 71.12 -12.30
N THR A 6 -25.73 70.72 -13.38
CA THR A 6 -25.78 69.29 -13.82
C THR A 6 -24.77 68.48 -13.04
N LYS A 7 -25.26 67.62 -12.18
CA LYS A 7 -24.48 66.68 -11.41
C LYS A 7 -24.16 65.51 -12.31
N VAL A 8 -22.94 65.48 -12.76
CA VAL A 8 -22.40 64.27 -13.46
C VAL A 8 -21.97 63.24 -12.42
N THR A 9 -22.73 62.18 -12.28
CA THR A 9 -22.35 61.04 -11.49
C THR A 9 -21.52 60.08 -12.39
N GLU A 10 -20.24 60.09 -12.21
CA GLU A 10 -19.29 59.16 -12.81
C GLU A 10 -19.50 57.80 -12.14
N ALA A 11 -20.10 56.88 -12.85
CA ALA A 11 -20.11 55.48 -12.47
C ALA A 11 -18.73 54.87 -12.81
N VAL A 12 -17.90 54.72 -11.79
CA VAL A 12 -16.67 53.97 -11.90
C VAL A 12 -17.03 52.48 -11.92
N GLU A 13 -17.08 51.92 -13.11
CA GLU A 13 -17.21 50.50 -13.34
C GLU A 13 -15.86 49.84 -12.99
N THR A 14 -15.78 49.29 -11.78
CA THR A 14 -14.66 48.48 -11.34
C THR A 14 -14.70 47.18 -12.13
N VAL A 15 -13.87 47.09 -13.19
CA VAL A 15 -13.59 45.87 -13.89
C VAL A 15 -12.75 44.99 -12.96
N GLU A 16 -13.37 44.00 -12.32
CA GLU A 16 -12.63 42.89 -11.67
C GLU A 16 -11.86 42.12 -12.74
N VAL A 17 -10.60 42.43 -12.85
CA VAL A 17 -9.66 41.60 -13.63
C VAL A 17 -9.45 40.31 -12.86
N LYS A 18 -10.24 39.29 -13.18
CA LYS A 18 -9.96 37.91 -12.76
C LYS A 18 -8.66 37.49 -13.45
N GLU A 19 -7.58 37.57 -12.71
CA GLU A 19 -6.31 36.94 -13.12
C GLU A 19 -6.47 35.44 -13.15
N HIS A 20 -6.97 34.91 -14.25
CA HIS A 20 -6.91 33.48 -14.52
C HIS A 20 -5.46 33.11 -14.83
N SER A 21 -4.74 32.66 -13.82
CA SER A 21 -3.47 32.02 -14.03
C SER A 21 -3.70 30.76 -14.88
N ARG A 22 -3.19 30.76 -16.12
CA ARG A 22 -3.25 29.62 -17.05
C ARG A 22 -2.66 28.32 -16.47
N ALA A 23 -1.96 28.39 -15.36
CA ALA A 23 -1.41 27.26 -14.64
C ALA A 23 -2.45 26.51 -13.79
N SER A 24 -3.60 27.13 -13.44
CA SER A 24 -4.66 26.48 -12.66
C SER A 24 -5.62 25.68 -13.52
N ASP A 25 -5.77 26.01 -14.81
CA ASP A 25 -6.77 25.39 -15.68
C ASP A 25 -6.27 24.11 -16.40
N THR A 26 -4.95 23.87 -16.43
CA THR A 26 -4.35 22.75 -17.18
C THR A 26 -3.81 21.61 -16.32
N ARG A 27 -3.83 21.75 -15.00
CA ARG A 27 -3.47 20.65 -14.10
C ARG A 27 -4.68 20.23 -13.31
N GLU A 28 -5.21 19.04 -13.61
CA GLU A 28 -6.00 18.30 -12.63
C GLU A 28 -5.24 18.37 -11.31
N ALA A 29 -5.92 18.83 -10.25
CA ALA A 29 -5.32 18.99 -8.93
C ALA A 29 -4.81 17.64 -8.45
N THR A 30 -3.57 17.33 -8.77
CA THR A 30 -2.87 16.19 -8.19
C THR A 30 -2.86 16.43 -6.69
N LYS A 31 -3.66 15.69 -5.94
CA LYS A 31 -3.71 15.76 -4.48
C LYS A 31 -2.32 15.42 -3.96
N ARG A 32 -1.51 16.45 -3.72
CA ARG A 32 -0.22 16.26 -3.08
C ARG A 32 -0.47 15.85 -1.64
N PRO A 33 0.23 14.83 -1.12
CA PRO A 33 0.13 14.49 0.28
C PRO A 33 0.51 15.73 1.11
N ALA A 34 -0.33 16.08 2.08
CA ALA A 34 -0.13 17.27 2.92
C ALA A 34 1.10 17.14 3.84
N VAL A 35 1.55 15.91 4.09
CA VAL A 35 2.70 15.61 4.96
C VAL A 35 3.65 14.70 4.18
N TRP A 36 4.92 15.09 4.11
CA TRP A 36 5.96 14.23 3.56
C TRP A 36 6.21 13.05 4.51
N LYS A 37 6.19 11.85 3.96
CA LYS A 37 6.56 10.62 4.64
C LYS A 37 7.75 10.01 3.92
N GLU A 38 8.74 9.57 4.67
CA GLU A 38 9.89 8.88 4.11
C GLU A 38 9.44 7.63 3.35
N PRO A 39 9.77 7.51 2.05
CA PRO A 39 9.42 6.32 1.28
C PRO A 39 10.22 5.11 1.77
N ASN A 40 9.54 4.02 2.02
CA ASN A 40 10.16 2.75 2.38
C ASN A 40 10.29 1.87 1.11
N ALA A 41 11.44 1.21 0.97
CA ALA A 41 11.65 0.27 -0.15
C ALA A 41 10.62 -0.87 -0.19
N LEU A 42 10.00 -1.20 0.95
CA LEU A 42 8.97 -2.22 1.07
C LEU A 42 7.54 -1.64 1.11
N ASP A 43 7.36 -0.40 0.68
CA ASP A 43 6.02 0.15 0.52
C ASP A 43 5.26 -0.68 -0.52
N ALA A 44 4.07 -1.12 -0.15
CA ALA A 44 3.21 -1.94 -0.99
C ALA A 44 1.90 -1.20 -1.29
N PRO A 45 1.28 -1.48 -2.45
CA PRO A 45 -0.05 -0.97 -2.73
C PRO A 45 -1.05 -1.46 -1.67
N PRO A 46 -2.17 -0.76 -1.48
CA PRO A 46 -3.22 -1.23 -0.59
C PRO A 46 -3.76 -2.57 -1.11
N ALA A 47 -3.98 -3.53 -0.20
CA ALA A 47 -4.60 -4.79 -0.55
C ALA A 47 -6.08 -4.58 -0.92
N PRO A 48 -6.64 -5.37 -1.86
CA PRO A 48 -8.07 -5.40 -2.12
C PRO A 48 -8.85 -5.80 -0.87
N ASP A 49 -10.12 -5.43 -0.81
CA ASP A 49 -10.99 -5.78 0.31
C ASP A 49 -11.04 -7.31 0.51
N GLY A 50 -10.86 -7.74 1.76
CA GLY A 50 -10.83 -9.15 2.13
C GLY A 50 -9.50 -9.85 1.88
N PHE A 51 -8.47 -9.13 1.46
CA PHE A 51 -7.13 -9.66 1.25
C PHE A 51 -6.10 -8.93 2.11
N ARG A 52 -4.98 -9.62 2.35
CA ARG A 52 -3.81 -9.09 3.06
C ARG A 52 -2.58 -9.29 2.22
N HIS A 53 -1.79 -8.24 2.02
CA HIS A 53 -0.50 -8.30 1.37
C HIS A 53 0.61 -8.77 2.32
N ARG A 54 1.58 -9.48 1.74
CA ARG A 54 2.79 -9.91 2.44
C ARG A 54 3.96 -10.03 1.45
N TRP A 55 5.13 -9.57 1.86
CA TRP A 55 6.37 -9.81 1.16
C TRP A 55 6.85 -11.24 1.43
N ILE A 56 7.19 -11.97 0.37
CA ILE A 56 7.70 -13.34 0.41
C ILE A 56 9.08 -13.37 -0.22
N ARG A 57 10.03 -14.01 0.45
CA ARG A 57 11.37 -14.17 -0.07
C ARG A 57 11.36 -15.21 -1.21
N ALA A 58 11.85 -14.78 -2.37
CA ALA A 58 12.02 -15.61 -3.56
C ALA A 58 13.48 -15.93 -3.82
N GLU A 59 14.38 -15.06 -3.35
CA GLU A 59 15.82 -15.19 -3.56
C GLU A 59 16.57 -14.85 -2.26
N SER A 60 17.65 -15.55 -2.02
CA SER A 60 18.56 -15.28 -0.92
C SER A 60 20.00 -15.49 -1.37
N LEU A 61 20.82 -14.44 -1.23
CA LEU A 61 22.25 -14.48 -1.62
C LEU A 61 22.50 -14.91 -3.07
N GLY A 62 21.63 -14.51 -4.01
CA GLY A 62 21.71 -14.88 -5.42
C GLY A 62 21.18 -16.29 -5.75
N PHE A 63 20.60 -16.99 -4.79
CA PHE A 63 20.00 -18.32 -5.00
C PHE A 63 18.48 -18.28 -4.85
N ASP A 64 17.79 -18.99 -5.74
CA ASP A 64 16.35 -19.14 -5.72
C ASP A 64 15.88 -19.92 -4.49
N ASP A 65 14.96 -19.32 -3.70
CA ASP A 65 14.28 -19.99 -2.58
C ASP A 65 12.95 -20.61 -3.01
N THR A 66 13.05 -21.56 -3.93
CA THR A 66 11.88 -22.28 -4.50
C THR A 66 11.04 -22.97 -3.43
N LYS A 67 11.69 -23.48 -2.39
CA LYS A 67 11.00 -24.18 -1.28
C LYS A 67 10.08 -23.23 -0.51
N ASN A 68 10.55 -22.02 -0.23
CA ASN A 68 9.74 -21.00 0.47
C ASN A 68 8.54 -20.56 -0.39
N ILE A 69 8.78 -20.25 -1.66
CA ILE A 69 7.71 -19.83 -2.57
C ILE A 69 6.67 -20.95 -2.75
N ALA A 70 7.09 -22.19 -3.01
CA ALA A 70 6.18 -23.32 -3.17
C ALA A 70 5.35 -23.56 -1.89
N GLY A 71 5.96 -23.45 -0.71
CA GLY A 71 5.26 -23.55 0.57
C GLY A 71 4.22 -22.45 0.77
N LYS A 72 4.53 -21.22 0.37
CA LYS A 72 3.60 -20.09 0.46
C LYS A 72 2.42 -20.24 -0.51
N LEU A 73 2.68 -20.60 -1.76
CA LEU A 73 1.62 -20.83 -2.75
C LEU A 73 0.66 -21.96 -2.30
N ARG A 74 1.18 -23.05 -1.74
CA ARG A 74 0.35 -24.12 -1.15
C ARG A 74 -0.45 -23.65 0.06
N SER A 75 0.01 -22.66 0.77
CA SER A 75 -0.70 -22.06 1.91
C SER A 75 -1.80 -21.08 1.51
N GLY A 76 -2.06 -20.91 0.21
CA GLY A 76 -3.10 -20.03 -0.31
C GLY A 76 -2.66 -18.60 -0.65
N TYR A 77 -1.34 -18.35 -0.71
CA TYR A 77 -0.83 -17.07 -1.21
C TYR A 77 -0.82 -17.04 -2.73
N GLU A 78 -1.17 -15.88 -3.28
CA GLU A 78 -1.09 -15.56 -4.71
C GLU A 78 -0.11 -14.42 -4.92
N LEU A 79 0.71 -14.50 -5.97
CA LEU A 79 1.64 -13.42 -6.32
C LEU A 79 0.87 -12.25 -6.94
N VAL A 80 1.17 -11.03 -6.50
CA VAL A 80 0.53 -9.81 -6.98
C VAL A 80 1.23 -9.33 -8.23
N ARG A 81 0.47 -9.21 -9.33
CA ARG A 81 1.00 -8.71 -10.59
C ARG A 81 0.96 -7.19 -10.64
N ALA A 82 1.97 -6.61 -11.25
CA ALA A 82 2.08 -5.18 -11.43
C ALA A 82 0.95 -4.59 -12.30
N GLU A 83 0.41 -5.37 -13.22
CA GLU A 83 -0.71 -4.98 -14.09
C GLU A 83 -1.95 -4.53 -13.30
N GLU A 84 -2.14 -5.05 -12.09
CA GLU A 84 -3.24 -4.65 -11.21
C GLU A 84 -3.05 -3.24 -10.62
N TYR A 85 -1.82 -2.71 -10.63
CA TYR A 85 -1.42 -1.45 -9.97
C TYR A 85 -0.53 -0.55 -10.85
N GLU A 86 -0.66 -0.62 -12.17
CA GLU A 86 0.21 0.09 -13.14
C GLU A 86 0.37 1.59 -12.86
N ALA A 87 -0.70 2.24 -12.40
CA ALA A 87 -0.70 3.68 -12.13
C ALA A 87 0.14 4.10 -10.90
N GLN A 88 0.63 3.18 -10.09
CA GLN A 88 1.24 3.49 -8.79
C GLN A 88 2.77 3.41 -8.78
N GLY A 89 3.41 2.97 -9.89
CA GLY A 89 4.86 3.01 -10.04
C GLY A 89 5.66 2.12 -9.09
N PHE A 90 5.10 0.98 -8.66
CA PHE A 90 5.82 0.03 -7.82
C PHE A 90 6.91 -0.72 -8.59
N PRO A 91 8.00 -1.15 -7.93
CA PRO A 91 9.06 -1.92 -8.56
C PRO A 91 8.54 -3.28 -9.05
N ILE A 92 8.93 -3.64 -10.27
CA ILE A 92 8.47 -4.85 -10.97
C ILE A 92 9.67 -5.72 -11.27
N VAL A 93 9.53 -7.02 -11.13
CA VAL A 93 10.53 -7.99 -11.58
C VAL A 93 10.56 -8.01 -13.12
N GLY A 94 11.67 -7.57 -13.71
CA GLY A 94 11.81 -7.41 -15.15
C GLY A 94 12.09 -8.69 -15.91
N GLU A 95 12.73 -9.66 -15.28
CA GLU A 95 13.22 -10.87 -15.93
C GLU A 95 13.00 -12.12 -15.07
N GLY A 96 13.06 -13.29 -15.72
CA GLY A 96 13.02 -14.58 -15.06
C GLY A 96 11.63 -15.14 -14.80
N LYS A 97 11.56 -16.08 -13.89
CA LYS A 97 10.36 -16.88 -13.57
C LYS A 97 9.20 -16.02 -13.02
N TYR A 98 9.50 -14.93 -12.33
CA TYR A 98 8.53 -14.06 -11.68
C TYR A 98 8.34 -12.72 -12.38
N LYS A 99 8.65 -12.68 -13.68
CA LYS A 99 8.45 -11.48 -14.50
C LYS A 99 7.03 -10.96 -14.40
N GLY A 100 6.90 -9.65 -14.21
CA GLY A 100 5.60 -8.98 -14.09
C GLY A 100 5.00 -8.99 -12.68
N VAL A 101 5.64 -9.62 -11.70
CA VAL A 101 5.26 -9.57 -10.29
C VAL A 101 5.88 -8.34 -9.61
N ILE A 102 5.16 -7.73 -8.69
CA ILE A 102 5.72 -6.65 -7.86
C ILE A 102 6.78 -7.27 -6.94
N GLY A 103 8.02 -6.80 -7.04
CA GLY A 103 9.12 -7.35 -6.27
C GLY A 103 10.30 -6.40 -6.14
N VAL A 104 11.04 -6.52 -5.04
CA VAL A 104 12.22 -5.71 -4.74
C VAL A 104 13.24 -6.55 -3.95
N GLY A 105 14.48 -6.52 -4.38
CA GLY A 105 15.58 -7.11 -3.62
C GLY A 105 15.43 -8.59 -3.28
N GLY A 106 14.89 -9.41 -4.20
CA GLY A 106 14.62 -10.83 -3.96
C GLY A 106 13.35 -11.13 -3.17
N LEU A 107 12.55 -10.11 -2.86
CA LEU A 107 11.22 -10.25 -2.26
C LEU A 107 10.14 -10.07 -3.31
N LEU A 108 9.09 -10.88 -3.25
CA LEU A 108 7.90 -10.77 -4.08
C LEU A 108 6.69 -10.39 -3.23
N LEU A 109 5.84 -9.53 -3.76
CA LEU A 109 4.57 -9.21 -3.12
C LEU A 109 3.56 -10.32 -3.39
N ALA A 110 2.93 -10.81 -2.34
CA ALA A 110 1.87 -11.79 -2.41
C ALA A 110 0.66 -11.34 -1.59
N ARG A 111 -0.50 -11.86 -1.92
CA ARG A 111 -1.75 -11.65 -1.20
C ARG A 111 -2.33 -12.97 -0.71
N ILE A 112 -3.09 -12.92 0.34
CA ILE A 112 -3.84 -14.05 0.89
C ILE A 112 -5.21 -13.56 1.34
N PRO A 113 -6.29 -14.36 1.19
CA PRO A 113 -7.58 -14.04 1.80
C PRO A 113 -7.43 -13.87 3.31
N GLU A 114 -8.04 -12.84 3.87
CA GLU A 114 -7.91 -12.51 5.28
C GLU A 114 -8.42 -13.64 6.20
N GLU A 115 -9.43 -14.37 5.76
CA GLU A 115 -9.98 -15.52 6.48
C GLU A 115 -8.92 -16.62 6.67
N ILE A 116 -8.19 -16.95 5.60
CA ILE A 116 -7.11 -17.94 5.65
C ILE A 116 -5.96 -17.44 6.53
N ALA A 117 -5.64 -16.14 6.45
CA ALA A 117 -4.61 -15.55 7.30
C ALA A 117 -4.97 -15.61 8.78
N LYS A 118 -6.23 -15.33 9.13
CA LYS A 118 -6.76 -15.44 10.50
C LYS A 118 -6.77 -16.89 10.99
N ALA A 119 -7.28 -17.82 10.18
CA ALA A 119 -7.31 -19.23 10.50
C ALA A 119 -5.91 -19.78 10.77
N ARG A 120 -4.94 -19.40 9.94
CA ARG A 120 -3.54 -19.78 10.11
C ARG A 120 -2.93 -19.20 11.39
N SER A 121 -3.18 -17.93 11.68
CA SER A 121 -2.69 -17.29 12.91
C SER A 121 -3.26 -17.97 14.15
N LYS A 122 -4.54 -18.31 14.12
CA LYS A 122 -5.20 -19.05 15.21
C LYS A 122 -4.58 -20.43 15.41
N PHE A 123 -4.38 -21.18 14.32
CA PHE A 123 -3.77 -22.52 14.40
C PHE A 123 -2.40 -22.50 15.08
N TYR A 124 -1.52 -21.56 14.69
CA TYR A 124 -0.20 -21.47 15.30
C TYR A 124 -0.23 -20.92 16.73
N ALA A 125 -1.18 -20.04 17.06
CA ALA A 125 -1.38 -19.60 18.43
C ALA A 125 -1.86 -20.73 19.35
N ASP A 126 -2.83 -21.54 18.90
CA ASP A 126 -3.32 -22.70 19.64
C ASP A 126 -2.18 -23.72 19.86
N LYS A 127 -1.40 -24.00 18.81
CA LYS A 127 -0.25 -24.90 18.91
C LYS A 127 0.85 -24.38 19.86
N ALA A 128 1.06 -23.07 19.92
CA ALA A 128 1.99 -22.48 20.86
C ALA A 128 1.48 -22.57 22.31
N ASN A 129 0.20 -22.34 22.53
CA ASN A 129 -0.43 -22.46 23.85
C ASN A 129 -0.38 -23.90 24.36
N GLU A 130 -0.68 -24.90 23.52
CA GLU A 130 -0.56 -26.32 23.88
C GLU A 130 0.86 -26.68 24.35
N ARG A 131 1.89 -26.14 23.71
CA ARG A 131 3.28 -26.36 24.12
C ARG A 131 3.59 -25.72 25.47
N VAL A 132 3.10 -24.50 25.70
CA VAL A 132 3.28 -23.80 26.98
C VAL A 132 2.57 -24.54 28.11
N ASP A 133 1.37 -25.02 27.87
CA ASP A 133 0.60 -25.79 28.86
C ASP A 133 1.26 -27.14 29.14
N GLY A 134 1.82 -27.81 28.14
CA GLY A 134 2.62 -29.02 28.33
C GLY A 134 3.82 -28.78 29.27
N VAL A 135 4.60 -27.72 29.02
CA VAL A 135 5.75 -27.36 29.86
C VAL A 135 5.31 -27.01 31.29
N LYS A 136 4.22 -26.27 31.47
CA LYS A 136 3.67 -25.94 32.80
C LYS A 136 3.28 -27.20 33.57
N ASN A 137 2.59 -28.14 32.92
CA ASN A 137 2.18 -29.39 33.52
C ASN A 137 3.36 -30.26 33.94
N ASP A 138 4.43 -30.30 33.13
CA ASP A 138 5.64 -31.06 33.48
C ASP A 138 6.37 -30.42 34.68
N LEU A 139 6.48 -29.08 34.70
CA LEU A 139 7.07 -28.38 35.86
C LEU A 139 6.27 -28.61 37.16
N LEU A 140 4.93 -28.67 37.09
CA LEU A 140 4.10 -28.95 38.24
C LEU A 140 4.26 -30.38 38.75
N LYS A 141 4.51 -31.35 37.86
CA LYS A 141 4.79 -32.75 38.26
C LYS A 141 6.14 -32.90 38.96
N ASP A 142 7.13 -32.15 38.54
CA ASP A 142 8.49 -32.19 39.12
C ASP A 142 8.57 -31.54 40.49
N GLN A 143 7.55 -30.80 40.91
CA GLN A 143 7.46 -30.14 42.25
C GLN A 143 6.82 -31.03 43.34
N HIS A 144 6.38 -32.23 43.02
CA HIS A 144 5.79 -33.21 43.92
C HIS A 144 6.65 -34.46 43.97
#